data_890cd0ffea41b8d2068d49b34bfbe9b7
#
_entry.id   890cd0ffea41b8d2068d49b34bfbe9b7
#
_cell.length_a   1.000
_cell.length_b   1.000
_cell.length_c   1.000
_cell.angle_alpha   90.00
_cell.angle_beta   90.00
_cell.angle_gamma   90.00
#
_symmetry.space_group_name_H-M   'P 1'
#
loop_
_entity.id
_entity.type
_entity.pdbx_description
1 polymer ?
#
loop_
_entity_poly.entity_id
_entity_poly.type
_entity_poly.pdbx_seq_one_letter_code
_entity_poly.pdbx_strand_id
1 'polypeptide(L)'
;MKKLIIILMATLGIAIGAMAAEKPAFPGGTKALDAYITNNLKYPQTAKDNGIEGVVAVVFTVKADGAVGNIKIKRMVDPDLEAEAIRLVKGMPKWTPADKDGVPVDAPAEVNVNFTLE
;
A
#
# COMPACT_ATOMS: atom_id res chain seq x y z
N MET A 1 -26.15 17.37 -25.00
CA MET A 1 -26.30 17.38 -24.64
C MET A 1 -26.20 17.48 -24.13
N LYS A 2 -26.01 17.22 -24.13
CA LYS A 2 -25.99 17.14 -23.59
C LYS A 2 -25.63 17.12 -22.84
N LYS A 3 -25.42 16.89 -22.67
CA LYS A 3 -25.24 16.71 -21.84
C LYS A 3 -25.06 16.84 -20.94
N LEU A 4 -24.93 16.56 -20.73
CA LEU A 4 -24.99 16.51 -19.78
C LEU A 4 -24.77 16.44 -19.03
N ILE A 5 -24.86 16.24 -18.98
CA ILE A 5 -24.86 16.00 -18.20
C ILE A 5 -24.48 15.72 -17.55
N ILE A 6 -24.45 15.41 -17.58
CA ILE A 6 -24.30 15.06 -16.91
C ILE A 6 -23.84 15.01 -16.24
N ILE A 7 -23.88 14.96 -16.25
CA ILE A 7 -23.72 14.91 -15.58
C ILE A 7 -23.51 14.93 -14.84
N LEU A 8 -23.71 14.77 -14.75
CA LEU A 8 -23.76 14.74 -14.04
C LEU A 8 -23.50 14.54 -13.45
N MET A 9 -23.65 14.25 -13.29
CA MET A 9 -23.54 13.97 -12.73
C MET A 9 -23.15 13.84 -12.14
N ALA A 10 -23.25 13.77 -12.10
CA ALA A 10 -22.93 13.64 -11.53
C ALA A 10 -22.57 13.73 -10.93
N THR A 11 -22.77 13.70 -10.82
CA THR A 11 -22.48 13.83 -10.24
C THR A 11 -22.24 13.74 -9.51
N LEU A 12 -22.68 13.45 -9.27
CA LEU A 12 -22.47 13.33 -8.57
C LEU A 12 -22.02 12.97 -7.98
N GLY A 13 -22.21 12.63 -7.86
CA GLY A 13 -21.74 12.21 -7.39
C GLY A 13 -21.25 11.89 -7.22
N ILE A 14 -21.30 11.53 -7.48
CA ILE A 14 -20.58 11.29 -7.62
C ILE A 14 -19.64 11.63 -7.58
N ALA A 15 -19.50 11.81 -8.00
CA ALA A 15 -18.26 12.56 -8.08
C ALA A 15 -17.37 12.38 -6.91
N ILE A 16 -17.93 12.03 -5.96
CA ILE A 16 -17.28 11.84 -4.69
C ILE A 16 -16.33 10.71 -4.70
N GLY A 17 -16.72 9.65 -5.34
CA GLY A 17 -15.89 8.49 -5.45
C GLY A 17 -14.58 8.78 -6.14
N ALA A 18 -14.64 9.67 -7.11
CA ALA A 18 -13.45 10.00 -7.89
C ALA A 18 -12.37 10.60 -7.02
N MET A 19 -12.74 11.37 -6.02
CA MET A 19 -11.75 11.97 -5.14
C MET A 19 -11.04 10.93 -4.29
N ALA A 20 -11.78 9.94 -3.82
CA ALA A 20 -11.21 8.89 -3.01
C ALA A 20 -10.25 8.02 -3.80
N ALA A 21 -10.42 7.96 -5.12
CA ALA A 21 -9.62 7.07 -5.96
C ALA A 21 -8.32 7.68 -6.43
N GLU A 22 -8.01 8.91 -6.01
CA GLU A 22 -6.78 9.54 -6.46
C GLU A 22 -5.53 8.87 -5.95
N LYS A 23 -5.61 8.17 -4.84
CA LYS A 23 -4.46 7.49 -4.26
C LYS A 23 -4.67 5.99 -4.30
N PRO A 24 -3.58 5.23 -4.43
CA PRO A 24 -3.73 3.78 -4.35
C PRO A 24 -4.14 3.36 -2.93
N ALA A 25 -4.88 2.27 -2.85
CA ALA A 25 -5.36 1.77 -1.57
C ALA A 25 -5.25 0.26 -1.49
N PHE A 26 -4.89 -0.24 -0.32
CA PHE A 26 -4.90 -1.68 -0.06
C PHE A 26 -6.36 -2.17 -0.07
N PRO A 27 -6.64 -3.35 -0.64
CA PRO A 27 -8.01 -3.86 -0.65
C PRO A 27 -8.57 -3.96 0.77
N GLY A 28 -9.69 -3.29 1.02
CA GLY A 28 -10.27 -3.22 2.34
C GLY A 28 -9.78 -2.08 3.21
N GLY A 29 -8.81 -1.29 2.71
CA GLY A 29 -8.35 -0.09 3.39
C GLY A 29 -7.27 -0.33 4.44
N THR A 30 -7.01 0.68 5.24
CA THR A 30 -5.93 0.66 6.22
C THR A 30 -6.06 -0.45 7.25
N LYS A 31 -7.26 -0.71 7.71
CA LYS A 31 -7.47 -1.79 8.67
C LYS A 31 -7.11 -3.15 8.10
N ALA A 32 -7.47 -3.38 6.85
CA ALA A 32 -7.13 -4.64 6.18
C ALA A 32 -5.63 -4.76 5.98
N LEU A 33 -4.97 -3.65 5.67
CA LEU A 33 -3.52 -3.63 5.53
C LEU A 33 -2.85 -3.99 6.86
N ASP A 34 -3.30 -3.38 7.95
CA ASP A 34 -2.74 -3.67 9.28
C ASP A 34 -2.95 -5.14 9.63
N ALA A 35 -4.11 -5.68 9.34
CA ALA A 35 -4.40 -7.09 9.60
C ALA A 35 -3.51 -8.00 8.75
N TYR A 36 -3.31 -7.65 7.49
CA TYR A 36 -2.44 -8.42 6.61
C TYR A 36 -1.03 -8.50 7.19
N ILE A 37 -0.48 -7.35 7.59
CA ILE A 37 0.86 -7.30 8.16
C ILE A 37 0.94 -8.11 9.45
N THR A 38 0.00 -7.88 10.36
CA THR A 38 -0.01 -8.57 11.64
C THR A 38 -0.11 -10.09 11.47
N ASN A 39 -0.94 -10.54 10.53
CA ASN A 39 -1.19 -11.97 10.36
C ASN A 39 -0.08 -12.68 9.60
N ASN A 40 0.73 -11.95 8.84
CA ASN A 40 1.73 -12.57 7.98
C ASN A 40 3.17 -12.25 8.38
N LEU A 41 3.38 -11.32 9.30
CA LEU A 41 4.71 -10.94 9.75
C LEU A 41 5.42 -12.12 10.41
N LYS A 42 6.64 -12.37 9.97
CA LYS A 42 7.50 -13.37 10.61
C LYS A 42 8.75 -12.65 11.11
N TYR A 43 8.87 -12.56 12.41
CA TYR A 43 10.03 -11.89 12.98
C TYR A 43 11.28 -12.72 12.68
N PRO A 44 12.30 -12.16 12.00
CA PRO A 44 13.51 -12.93 11.71
C PRO A 44 14.17 -13.39 13.00
N GLN A 45 14.56 -14.67 13.03
CA GLN A 45 15.09 -15.26 14.27
C GLN A 45 16.34 -14.55 14.74
N THR A 46 17.25 -14.22 13.84
CA THR A 46 18.49 -13.53 14.18
C THR A 46 18.22 -12.18 14.82
N ALA A 47 17.27 -11.42 14.25
CA ALA A 47 16.90 -10.13 14.80
C ALA A 47 16.27 -10.29 16.17
N LYS A 48 15.41 -11.30 16.31
CA LYS A 48 14.77 -11.58 17.59
C LYS A 48 15.79 -11.94 18.66
N ASP A 49 16.75 -12.79 18.33
CA ASP A 49 17.79 -13.20 19.25
C ASP A 49 18.66 -12.03 19.72
N ASN A 50 18.83 -11.05 18.86
CA ASN A 50 19.65 -9.89 19.15
C ASN A 50 18.85 -8.68 19.65
N GLY A 51 17.54 -8.86 19.85
CA GLY A 51 16.70 -7.79 20.37
C GLY A 51 16.52 -6.61 19.43
N ILE A 52 16.62 -6.83 18.13
CA ILE A 52 16.55 -5.75 17.16
C ILE A 52 15.09 -5.41 16.85
N GLU A 53 14.74 -4.14 17.05
CA GLU A 53 13.40 -3.62 16.79
C GLU A 53 13.51 -2.39 15.92
N GLY A 54 12.39 -2.01 15.30
CA GLY A 54 12.34 -0.77 14.55
C GLY A 54 11.22 -0.78 13.53
N VAL A 55 11.07 0.36 12.86
CA VAL A 55 10.07 0.54 11.81
C VAL A 55 10.79 0.60 10.48
N VAL A 56 10.48 -0.34 9.59
CA VAL A 56 11.02 -0.35 8.23
C VAL A 56 10.00 0.32 7.31
N ALA A 57 10.43 1.38 6.63
CA ALA A 57 9.56 2.07 5.68
C ALA A 57 9.88 1.56 4.28
N VAL A 58 8.86 1.01 3.61
CA VAL A 58 8.97 0.45 2.27
C VAL A 58 8.16 1.31 1.32
N VAL A 59 8.79 1.74 0.23
CA VAL A 59 8.08 2.47 -0.83
C VAL A 59 8.04 1.58 -2.07
N PHE A 60 6.97 1.70 -2.82
CA PHE A 60 6.79 0.90 -4.02
C PHE A 60 5.82 1.61 -4.95
N THR A 61 5.69 1.07 -6.14
CA THR A 61 4.73 1.59 -7.12
C THR A 61 3.54 0.66 -7.19
N VAL A 62 2.34 1.23 -7.05
CA VAL A 62 1.10 0.50 -7.37
C VAL A 62 0.81 0.81 -8.83
N LYS A 63 0.89 -0.22 -9.66
CA LYS A 63 0.71 -0.04 -11.08
C LYS A 63 -0.76 0.12 -11.43
N ALA A 64 -1.01 0.59 -12.64
CA ALA A 64 -2.39 0.83 -13.09
C ALA A 64 -3.28 -0.41 -12.97
N ASP A 65 -2.70 -1.62 -13.03
CA ASP A 65 -3.46 -2.85 -12.85
C ASP A 65 -3.52 -3.32 -11.40
N GLY A 66 -2.98 -2.53 -10.47
CA GLY A 66 -2.96 -2.86 -9.05
C GLY A 66 -1.76 -3.65 -8.59
N ALA A 67 -0.90 -4.09 -9.49
CA ALA A 67 0.27 -4.86 -9.11
C ALA A 67 1.29 -3.98 -8.39
N VAL A 68 2.01 -4.58 -7.44
CA VAL A 68 3.07 -3.89 -6.70
C VAL A 68 4.39 -4.10 -7.42
N GLY A 69 5.12 -3.02 -7.62
CA GLY A 69 6.43 -3.09 -8.27
C GLY A 69 7.38 -2.04 -7.74
N ASN A 70 8.63 -2.06 -8.23
CA ASN A 70 9.66 -1.08 -7.85
C ASN A 70 9.80 -0.92 -6.34
N ILE A 71 9.92 -2.02 -5.64
CA ILE A 71 9.97 -2.03 -4.17
C ILE A 71 11.34 -1.55 -3.71
N LYS A 72 11.35 -0.56 -2.82
CA LYS A 72 12.58 0.00 -2.27
C LYS A 72 12.41 0.27 -0.78
N ILE A 73 13.53 0.23 -0.06
CA ILE A 73 13.52 0.58 1.35
C ILE A 73 13.78 2.09 1.46
N LYS A 74 12.87 2.79 2.10
CA LYS A 74 13.02 4.22 2.34
C LYS A 74 13.79 4.47 3.62
N ARG A 75 13.54 3.66 4.64
CA ARG A 75 14.19 3.81 5.94
C ARG A 75 14.74 2.46 6.37
N MET A 76 16.05 2.39 6.47
CA MET A 76 16.76 1.18 6.85
C MET A 76 16.87 1.07 8.36
N VAL A 77 16.82 -0.16 8.86
CA VAL A 77 16.98 -0.46 10.28
C VAL A 77 17.96 -1.60 10.45
N ASP A 78 17.70 -2.71 9.78
CA ASP A 78 18.46 -3.94 9.89
C ASP A 78 18.20 -4.80 8.66
N PRO A 79 19.23 -5.41 8.07
CA PRO A 79 19.04 -6.18 6.84
C PRO A 79 18.00 -7.29 6.93
N ASP A 80 17.92 -8.00 8.06
CA ASP A 80 16.95 -9.07 8.20
C ASP A 80 15.52 -8.53 8.29
N LEU A 81 15.34 -7.43 9.03
CA LEU A 81 14.02 -6.80 9.12
C LEU A 81 13.60 -6.27 7.75
N GLU A 82 14.55 -5.69 7.01
CA GLU A 82 14.25 -5.17 5.68
C GLU A 82 13.84 -6.26 4.72
N ALA A 83 14.53 -7.41 4.76
CA ALA A 83 14.19 -8.54 3.92
C ALA A 83 12.78 -9.03 4.21
N GLU A 84 12.40 -9.09 5.47
CA GLU A 84 11.04 -9.51 5.84
C GLU A 84 9.99 -8.50 5.39
N ALA A 85 10.28 -7.20 5.55
CA ALA A 85 9.36 -6.17 5.10
C ALA A 85 9.14 -6.25 3.59
N ILE A 86 10.21 -6.49 2.83
CA ILE A 86 10.09 -6.65 1.38
C ILE A 86 9.28 -7.90 1.04
N ARG A 87 9.50 -8.99 1.77
CA ARG A 87 8.73 -10.22 1.55
C ARG A 87 7.23 -9.96 1.74
N LEU A 88 6.88 -9.23 2.79
CA LEU A 88 5.47 -8.89 3.05
C LEU A 88 4.86 -8.10 1.90
N VAL A 89 5.59 -7.09 1.43
CA VAL A 89 5.09 -6.25 0.33
C VAL A 89 4.93 -7.05 -0.95
N LYS A 90 5.89 -7.92 -1.25
CA LYS A 90 5.82 -8.75 -2.45
C LYS A 90 4.65 -9.73 -2.43
N GLY A 91 4.23 -10.15 -1.25
CA GLY A 91 3.13 -11.11 -1.11
C GLY A 91 1.75 -10.47 -1.05
N MET A 92 1.66 -9.17 -1.16
CA MET A 92 0.36 -8.49 -1.06
C MET A 92 -0.54 -8.78 -2.24
N PRO A 93 -1.87 -8.79 -2.02
CA PRO A 93 -2.81 -8.87 -3.13
C PRO A 93 -2.74 -7.59 -3.95
N LYS A 94 -3.42 -7.58 -5.09
CA LYS A 94 -3.46 -6.37 -5.89
C LYS A 94 -4.13 -5.24 -5.13
N TRP A 95 -3.56 -4.06 -5.25
CA TRP A 95 -4.08 -2.84 -4.66
C TRP A 95 -5.12 -2.23 -5.61
N THR A 96 -5.97 -1.39 -5.06
CA THR A 96 -6.79 -0.52 -5.88
C THR A 96 -5.85 0.57 -6.41
N PRO A 97 -5.68 0.68 -7.73
CA PRO A 97 -4.74 1.67 -8.26
C PRO A 97 -5.26 3.08 -8.09
N ALA A 98 -4.33 4.03 -8.10
CA ALA A 98 -4.70 5.43 -8.19
C ALA A 98 -5.37 5.69 -9.52
N ASP A 99 -6.20 6.73 -9.58
CA ASP A 99 -6.75 7.10 -10.87
C ASP A 99 -6.62 8.60 -11.08
N LYS A 100 -6.60 8.97 -12.34
CA LYS A 100 -6.59 10.36 -12.75
C LYS A 100 -7.74 10.52 -13.74
N ASP A 101 -8.74 11.29 -13.35
CA ASP A 101 -9.93 11.51 -14.19
C ASP A 101 -10.60 10.22 -14.61
N GLY A 102 -10.67 9.25 -13.69
CA GLY A 102 -11.31 7.97 -13.94
C GLY A 102 -10.45 6.94 -14.66
N VAL A 103 -9.19 7.27 -14.95
CA VAL A 103 -8.28 6.36 -15.64
C VAL A 103 -7.22 5.86 -14.66
N PRO A 104 -7.08 4.53 -14.49
CA PRO A 104 -6.07 4.00 -13.58
C PRO A 104 -4.66 4.38 -14.03
N VAL A 105 -3.83 4.79 -13.07
CA VAL A 105 -2.45 5.19 -13.35
C VAL A 105 -1.52 4.59 -12.30
N ASP A 106 -0.24 4.49 -12.65
CA ASP A 106 0.79 4.09 -11.72
C ASP A 106 0.97 5.19 -10.68
N ALA A 107 1.18 4.81 -9.43
CA ALA A 107 1.39 5.80 -8.37
C ALA A 107 2.21 5.21 -7.23
N PRO A 108 2.95 6.05 -6.49
CA PRO A 108 3.74 5.55 -5.36
C PRO A 108 2.86 5.24 -4.16
N ALA A 109 3.33 4.33 -3.33
CA ALA A 109 2.72 4.01 -2.05
C ALA A 109 3.83 3.72 -1.05
N GLU A 110 3.49 3.83 0.21
CA GLU A 110 4.45 3.59 1.29
C GLU A 110 3.76 2.79 2.39
N VAL A 111 4.50 1.83 2.94
CA VAL A 111 4.02 1.01 4.06
C VAL A 111 5.10 1.00 5.13
N ASN A 112 4.72 1.21 6.37
CA ASN A 112 5.62 1.10 7.50
C ASN A 112 5.36 -0.23 8.20
N VAL A 113 6.40 -1.04 8.33
CA VAL A 113 6.32 -2.32 9.03
C VAL A 113 7.00 -2.17 10.37
N ASN A 114 6.23 -2.32 11.43
CA ASN A 114 6.70 -2.13 12.79
C ASN A 114 7.13 -3.47 13.38
N PHE A 115 8.41 -3.58 13.72
CA PHE A 115 8.99 -4.76 14.36
C PHE A 115 9.19 -4.47 15.83
N THR A 116 8.37 -5.07 16.67
CA THR A 116 8.41 -4.86 18.10
C THR A 116 8.44 -6.20 18.82
N LEU A 117 9.36 -6.33 19.78
CA LEU A 117 9.46 -7.51 20.63
C LEU A 117 8.77 -7.23 21.95
N GLU A 118 8.29 -8.28 22.61
CA GLU A 118 7.66 -8.11 23.93
C GLU A 118 8.53 -8.58 25.05
#